data_632759dff6502d140ac6234f7fa22a29
#
_entry.id   632759dff6502d140ac6234f7fa22a29
#
_cell.length_a   1.000
_cell.length_b   1.000
_cell.length_c   1.000
_cell.angle_alpha   90.00
_cell.angle_beta   90.00
_cell.angle_gamma   90.00
#
_symmetry.space_group_name_H-M   'P 1'
#
loop_
_entity.id
_entity.type
_entity.pdbx_description
1 polymer ?
#
loop_
_entity_poly.entity_id
_entity_poly.type
_entity_poly.pdbx_seq_one_letter_code
_entity_poly.pdbx_strand_id
1 'polypeptide(L)'
;MNDEHKQSIHLPFSDKYTDSHSQEYFQKHDRKKLSDRLEHRMAARALALAGNPSSVLDLPCGTGRFWSLLAEDPKRELLAADYSQAMLDVAGKVRPPEIAKRFRLLQCSAFAISLPDAHVDCIFSIRLMHHIGDSAHRVTLLKEFHRVTRGTVVLSLWVDRNYKAWRRRRLEAKRRRAGETSDNRFIIPRQQFERECREAGFAIVGHVDFLPCLFMWRAYVLRKLPT
;
A
#
# COMPACT_ATOMS: atom_id res chain seq x y z
N MET A 1 2.88 -21.60 -9.47
CA MET A 1 3.85 -21.17 -8.42
C MET A 1 3.24 -21.63 -7.12
N ASN A 2 3.88 -22.55 -6.39
CA ASN A 2 3.33 -23.21 -5.21
C ASN A 2 3.11 -22.20 -4.06
N ASP A 3 2.11 -22.46 -3.21
CA ASP A 3 1.78 -21.59 -2.05
C ASP A 3 2.95 -21.43 -1.06
N GLU A 4 3.80 -22.43 -0.93
CA GLU A 4 5.05 -22.33 -0.15
C GLU A 4 6.01 -21.25 -0.66
N HIS A 5 6.09 -21.03 -1.97
CA HIS A 5 6.94 -20.00 -2.55
C HIS A 5 6.40 -18.57 -2.29
N LYS A 6 5.08 -18.43 -2.19
CA LYS A 6 4.43 -17.12 -1.86
C LYS A 6 4.68 -16.71 -0.41
N GLN A 7 4.70 -17.69 0.52
CA GLN A 7 5.01 -17.45 1.94
C GLN A 7 6.49 -17.09 2.15
N SER A 8 7.38 -17.51 1.24
CA SER A 8 8.83 -17.30 1.35
C SER A 8 9.32 -15.95 0.81
N ILE A 9 8.46 -15.14 0.14
CA ILE A 9 8.87 -13.82 -0.35
C ILE A 9 9.00 -12.88 0.85
N HIS A 10 10.25 -12.68 1.26
CA HIS A 10 10.63 -11.79 2.35
C HIS A 10 11.13 -10.46 1.79
N LEU A 11 10.54 -9.36 2.23
CA LEU A 11 10.98 -8.02 1.82
C LEU A 11 11.95 -7.46 2.87
N PRO A 12 13.20 -7.11 2.51
CA PRO A 12 14.22 -6.66 3.47
C PRO A 12 13.85 -5.46 4.34
N PHE A 13 12.81 -4.71 3.95
CA PHE A 13 12.33 -3.60 4.75
C PHE A 13 11.42 -4.03 5.91
N SER A 14 10.80 -5.23 5.84
CA SER A 14 9.91 -5.73 6.89
C SER A 14 10.65 -6.00 8.21
N ASP A 15 11.94 -6.35 8.15
CA ASP A 15 12.77 -6.60 9.35
C ASP A 15 13.01 -5.33 10.20
N LYS A 16 12.78 -4.16 9.63
CA LYS A 16 12.96 -2.89 10.32
C LYS A 16 11.80 -2.55 11.27
N TYR A 17 10.68 -3.26 11.18
CA TYR A 17 9.49 -2.96 11.98
C TYR A 17 9.44 -3.79 13.27
N THR A 18 10.46 -3.62 14.11
CA THR A 18 10.49 -4.08 15.50
C THR A 18 9.69 -3.15 16.41
N ASP A 19 9.41 -3.55 17.66
CA ASP A 19 8.61 -2.76 18.61
C ASP A 19 9.10 -1.34 18.82
N SER A 20 10.41 -1.14 18.97
CA SER A 20 11.02 0.20 19.13
C SER A 20 10.85 1.07 17.88
N HIS A 21 10.95 0.49 16.68
CA HIS A 21 10.80 1.19 15.41
C HIS A 21 9.34 1.58 15.13
N SER A 22 8.39 0.78 15.57
CA SER A 22 6.95 1.03 15.38
C SER A 22 6.48 2.27 16.13
N GLN A 23 6.98 2.48 17.35
CA GLN A 23 6.71 3.68 18.15
C GLN A 23 7.37 4.93 17.58
N GLU A 24 8.65 4.85 17.15
CA GLU A 24 9.33 5.95 16.46
C GLU A 24 8.68 6.30 15.13
N TYR A 25 8.22 5.31 14.37
CA TYR A 25 7.51 5.52 13.12
C TYR A 25 6.23 6.34 13.33
N PHE A 26 5.45 6.02 14.36
CA PHE A 26 4.27 6.78 14.73
C PHE A 26 4.61 8.24 15.04
N GLN A 27 5.58 8.50 15.94
CA GLN A 27 5.97 9.86 16.34
C GLN A 27 6.51 10.70 15.18
N LYS A 28 7.24 10.11 14.23
CA LYS A 28 7.78 10.82 13.04
C LYS A 28 6.70 11.21 12.04
N HIS A 29 5.61 10.44 11.93
CA HIS A 29 4.58 10.70 10.93
C HIS A 29 3.47 11.63 11.44
N ASP A 30 3.25 11.71 12.73
CA ASP A 30 2.25 12.61 13.34
C ASP A 30 2.64 14.10 13.24
N ARG A 31 3.91 14.41 13.00
CA ARG A 31 4.44 15.79 12.94
C ARG A 31 4.26 16.52 11.60
N LYS A 32 3.85 15.87 10.52
CA LYS A 32 3.77 16.49 9.18
C LYS A 32 2.33 16.80 8.73
N LYS A 33 1.67 17.70 9.42
CA LYS A 33 0.24 18.03 9.21
C LYS A 33 -0.17 18.30 7.74
N LEU A 34 0.61 19.05 6.94
CA LEU A 34 0.22 19.40 5.57
C LEU A 34 0.37 18.21 4.59
N SER A 35 1.53 17.54 4.60
CA SER A 35 1.74 16.37 3.72
C SER A 35 0.80 15.22 4.07
N ASP A 36 0.46 15.08 5.34
CA ASP A 36 -0.49 14.10 5.83
C ASP A 36 -1.90 14.37 5.30
N ARG A 37 -2.38 15.61 5.42
CA ARG A 37 -3.67 16.03 4.86
C ARG A 37 -3.77 15.80 3.35
N LEU A 38 -2.71 16.11 2.60
CA LEU A 38 -2.69 15.89 1.15
C LEU A 38 -2.73 14.40 0.79
N GLU A 39 -2.04 13.55 1.56
CA GLU A 39 -2.06 12.11 1.35
C GLU A 39 -3.43 11.51 1.71
N HIS A 40 -4.06 11.96 2.79
CA HIS A 40 -5.43 11.57 3.12
C HIS A 40 -6.43 12.00 2.04
N ARG A 41 -6.29 13.23 1.49
CA ARG A 41 -7.13 13.67 0.35
C ARG A 41 -6.92 12.84 -0.91
N MET A 42 -5.68 12.46 -1.21
CA MET A 42 -5.36 11.55 -2.32
C MET A 42 -6.03 10.18 -2.10
N ALA A 43 -5.89 9.63 -0.90
CA ALA A 43 -6.48 8.34 -0.53
C ALA A 43 -8.01 8.38 -0.55
N ALA A 44 -8.63 9.42 -0.01
CA ALA A 44 -10.10 9.61 -0.04
C ALA A 44 -10.63 9.69 -1.47
N ARG A 45 -9.99 10.46 -2.35
CA ARG A 45 -10.37 10.54 -3.77
C ARG A 45 -10.22 9.19 -4.49
N ALA A 46 -9.17 8.44 -4.19
CA ALA A 46 -8.96 7.13 -4.76
C ALA A 46 -10.03 6.13 -4.28
N LEU A 47 -10.40 6.18 -3.00
CA LEU A 47 -11.47 5.35 -2.44
C LEU A 47 -12.84 5.69 -3.05
N ALA A 48 -13.15 6.97 -3.25
CA ALA A 48 -14.35 7.41 -3.96
C ALA A 48 -14.37 6.94 -5.42
N LEU A 49 -13.23 7.02 -6.12
CA LEU A 49 -13.07 6.52 -7.49
C LEU A 49 -13.23 4.99 -7.56
N ALA A 50 -12.92 4.27 -6.47
CA ALA A 50 -13.18 2.83 -6.34
C ALA A 50 -14.66 2.49 -6.09
N GLY A 51 -15.55 3.48 -5.98
CA GLY A 51 -16.98 3.30 -5.77
C GLY A 51 -17.41 3.22 -4.31
N ASN A 52 -16.61 3.72 -3.38
CA ASN A 52 -16.89 3.67 -1.95
C ASN A 52 -17.27 2.26 -1.46
N PRO A 53 -16.37 1.29 -1.53
CA PRO A 53 -16.65 -0.13 -1.28
C PRO A 53 -17.21 -0.38 0.11
N SER A 54 -18.08 -1.38 0.25
CA SER A 54 -18.77 -1.73 1.49
C SER A 54 -17.89 -2.56 2.43
N SER A 55 -16.90 -3.30 1.90
CA SER A 55 -15.90 -4.02 2.70
C SER A 55 -14.49 -3.70 2.21
N VAL A 56 -13.58 -3.37 3.14
CA VAL A 56 -12.21 -2.93 2.82
C VAL A 56 -11.19 -3.67 3.68
N LEU A 57 -10.14 -4.19 3.04
CA LEU A 57 -8.94 -4.68 3.69
C LEU A 57 -7.83 -3.63 3.55
N ASP A 58 -7.38 -3.03 4.66
CA ASP A 58 -6.20 -2.17 4.74
C ASP A 58 -4.95 -3.05 4.89
N LEU A 59 -4.08 -3.10 3.87
CA LEU A 59 -2.90 -3.98 3.84
C LEU A 59 -1.74 -3.37 3.04
N PRO A 60 -0.58 -3.10 3.64
CA PRO A 60 -0.29 -3.16 5.08
C PRO A 60 -0.89 -1.97 5.81
N CYS A 61 -1.52 -2.21 6.93
CA CYS A 61 -2.16 -1.15 7.71
C CYS A 61 -1.16 -0.32 8.53
N GLY A 62 0.02 -0.86 8.83
CA GLY A 62 1.01 -0.24 9.70
C GLY A 62 0.38 0.13 11.04
N THR A 63 0.55 1.39 11.46
CA THR A 63 -0.05 1.93 12.67
C THR A 63 -1.49 2.45 12.49
N GLY A 64 -2.24 1.99 11.49
CA GLY A 64 -3.63 2.37 11.25
C GLY A 64 -3.83 3.81 10.78
N ARG A 65 -2.88 4.36 10.03
CA ARG A 65 -2.87 5.77 9.62
C ARG A 65 -4.13 6.22 8.89
N PHE A 66 -4.74 5.37 8.10
CA PHE A 66 -5.93 5.66 7.29
C PHE A 66 -7.23 5.17 7.93
N TRP A 67 -7.19 4.62 9.15
CA TRP A 67 -8.36 4.05 9.78
C TRP A 67 -9.50 5.05 9.98
N SER A 68 -9.20 6.29 10.36
CA SER A 68 -10.24 7.33 10.47
C SER A 68 -10.95 7.56 9.14
N LEU A 69 -10.22 7.62 8.02
CA LEU A 69 -10.81 7.75 6.68
C LEU A 69 -11.65 6.53 6.30
N LEU A 70 -11.13 5.34 6.53
CA LEU A 70 -11.85 4.10 6.18
C LEU A 70 -13.11 3.92 7.03
N ALA A 71 -13.10 4.40 8.27
CA ALA A 71 -14.21 4.32 9.22
C ALA A 71 -15.26 5.44 9.06
N GLU A 72 -15.10 6.40 8.13
CA GLU A 72 -16.08 7.47 7.88
C GLU A 72 -17.46 6.91 7.49
N ASP A 73 -17.51 5.80 6.75
CA ASP A 73 -18.76 5.07 6.52
C ASP A 73 -19.02 4.10 7.68
N PRO A 74 -20.09 4.35 8.48
CA PRO A 74 -20.39 3.51 9.64
C PRO A 74 -20.81 2.07 9.27
N LYS A 75 -21.26 1.83 8.03
CA LYS A 75 -21.68 0.52 7.55
C LYS A 75 -20.57 -0.30 6.92
N ARG A 76 -19.41 0.31 6.65
CA ARG A 76 -18.28 -0.36 6.00
C ARG A 76 -17.71 -1.44 6.90
N GLU A 77 -17.58 -2.65 6.38
CA GLU A 77 -16.83 -3.73 7.00
C GLU A 77 -15.33 -3.47 6.86
N LEU A 78 -14.60 -3.51 7.97
CA LEU A 78 -13.20 -3.10 8.03
C LEU A 78 -12.31 -4.22 8.54
N LEU A 79 -11.37 -4.63 7.68
CA LEU A 79 -10.28 -5.52 8.00
C LEU A 79 -8.96 -4.75 7.89
N ALA A 80 -8.02 -5.05 8.76
CA ALA A 80 -6.67 -4.50 8.70
C ALA A 80 -5.65 -5.61 8.88
N ALA A 81 -4.68 -5.65 7.98
CA ALA A 81 -3.63 -6.65 8.03
C ALA A 81 -2.24 -6.02 7.95
N ASP A 82 -1.28 -6.64 8.63
CA ASP A 82 0.13 -6.31 8.53
C ASP A 82 0.97 -7.57 8.73
N TYR A 83 2.18 -7.58 8.18
CA TYR A 83 3.14 -8.65 8.43
C TYR A 83 3.66 -8.60 9.87
N SER A 84 3.83 -7.41 10.42
CA SER A 84 4.34 -7.16 11.77
C SER A 84 3.21 -7.12 12.80
N GLN A 85 3.22 -8.08 13.74
CA GLN A 85 2.31 -8.05 14.90
C GLN A 85 2.49 -6.77 15.73
N ALA A 86 3.72 -6.30 15.89
CA ALA A 86 4.02 -5.06 16.59
C ALA A 86 3.31 -3.83 15.97
N MET A 87 3.19 -3.78 14.64
CA MET A 87 2.44 -2.71 13.98
C MET A 87 0.94 -2.78 14.29
N LEU A 88 0.35 -3.97 14.30
CA LEU A 88 -1.05 -4.18 14.66
C LEU A 88 -1.33 -3.78 16.11
N ASP A 89 -0.43 -4.15 17.04
CA ASP A 89 -0.54 -3.82 18.46
C ASP A 89 -0.44 -2.30 18.68
N VAL A 90 0.48 -1.63 17.99
CA VAL A 90 0.60 -0.16 18.04
C VAL A 90 -0.65 0.48 17.46
N ALA A 91 -1.16 0.01 16.31
CA ALA A 91 -2.37 0.55 15.70
C ALA A 91 -3.57 0.49 16.66
N GLY A 92 -3.78 -0.65 17.32
CA GLY A 92 -4.85 -0.83 18.31
C GLY A 92 -4.73 0.10 19.52
N LYS A 93 -3.51 0.47 19.93
CA LYS A 93 -3.24 1.33 21.09
C LYS A 93 -3.29 2.82 20.79
N VAL A 94 -2.83 3.25 19.59
CA VAL A 94 -2.65 4.66 19.25
C VAL A 94 -3.85 5.28 18.53
N ARG A 95 -4.73 4.47 17.95
CA ARG A 95 -5.96 4.96 17.32
C ARG A 95 -7.08 5.09 18.35
N PRO A 96 -8.02 6.05 18.13
CA PRO A 96 -9.18 6.19 19.01
C PRO A 96 -9.89 4.86 19.20
N PRO A 97 -10.25 4.45 20.42
CA PRO A 97 -10.82 3.13 20.68
C PRO A 97 -12.10 2.84 19.88
N GLU A 98 -12.92 3.87 19.63
CA GLU A 98 -14.14 3.78 18.84
C GLU A 98 -13.87 3.48 17.36
N ILE A 99 -12.69 3.86 16.85
CA ILE A 99 -12.24 3.54 15.50
C ILE A 99 -11.56 2.17 15.48
N ALA A 100 -10.63 1.93 16.40
CA ALA A 100 -9.83 0.70 16.44
C ALA A 100 -10.71 -0.56 16.57
N LYS A 101 -11.75 -0.52 17.41
CA LYS A 101 -12.69 -1.65 17.59
C LYS A 101 -13.50 -2.01 16.35
N ARG A 102 -13.54 -1.15 15.33
CA ARG A 102 -14.23 -1.44 14.08
C ARG A 102 -13.41 -2.32 13.13
N PHE A 103 -12.10 -2.48 13.39
CA PHE A 103 -11.21 -3.23 12.53
C PHE A 103 -10.99 -4.65 13.07
N ARG A 104 -11.22 -5.65 12.22
CA ARG A 104 -10.74 -7.01 12.45
C ARG A 104 -9.28 -7.08 12.04
N LEU A 105 -8.39 -7.37 12.99
CA LEU A 105 -6.94 -7.43 12.76
C LEU A 105 -6.49 -8.82 12.33
N LEU A 106 -5.57 -8.87 11.36
CA LEU A 106 -5.02 -10.09 10.79
C LEU A 106 -3.50 -9.94 10.64
N GLN A 107 -2.73 -10.85 11.21
CA GLN A 107 -1.30 -10.94 10.91
C GLN A 107 -1.11 -11.83 9.69
N CYS A 108 -0.66 -11.26 8.56
CA CYS A 108 -0.37 -12.04 7.35
C CYS A 108 0.59 -11.31 6.42
N SER A 109 1.20 -12.09 5.51
CA SER A 109 1.95 -11.53 4.38
C SER A 109 1.01 -10.99 3.31
N ALA A 110 1.37 -9.87 2.68
CA ALA A 110 0.65 -9.35 1.52
C ALA A 110 0.77 -10.27 0.28
N PHE A 111 1.73 -11.21 0.28
CA PHE A 111 1.90 -12.22 -0.76
C PHE A 111 1.13 -13.53 -0.49
N ALA A 112 0.62 -13.70 0.75
CA ALA A 112 -0.16 -14.86 1.18
C ALA A 112 -1.18 -14.39 2.22
N ILE A 113 -2.29 -13.82 1.75
CA ILE A 113 -3.31 -13.22 2.60
C ILE A 113 -4.20 -14.33 3.17
N SER A 114 -4.32 -14.40 4.51
CA SER A 114 -5.09 -15.42 5.21
C SER A 114 -6.62 -15.18 5.13
N LEU A 115 -7.11 -14.92 3.91
CA LEU A 115 -8.51 -14.73 3.59
C LEU A 115 -8.89 -15.57 2.37
N PRO A 116 -10.16 -16.03 2.27
CA PRO A 116 -10.67 -16.73 1.10
C PRO A 116 -10.63 -15.88 -0.18
N ASP A 117 -10.85 -16.53 -1.32
CA ASP A 117 -11.02 -15.85 -2.60
C ASP A 117 -12.25 -14.93 -2.57
N ALA A 118 -12.15 -13.79 -3.24
CA ALA A 118 -13.24 -12.84 -3.38
C ALA A 118 -13.90 -12.46 -2.02
N HIS A 119 -13.08 -12.22 -0.99
CA HIS A 119 -13.56 -11.98 0.38
C HIS A 119 -13.99 -10.53 0.63
N VAL A 120 -13.26 -9.56 0.06
CA VAL A 120 -13.53 -8.12 0.27
C VAL A 120 -13.85 -7.40 -1.05
N ASP A 121 -14.60 -6.29 -0.98
CA ASP A 121 -14.89 -5.47 -2.17
C ASP A 121 -13.65 -4.70 -2.63
N CYS A 122 -12.80 -4.29 -1.70
CA CYS A 122 -11.62 -3.49 -2.00
C CYS A 122 -10.44 -3.85 -1.11
N ILE A 123 -9.26 -3.94 -1.71
CA ILE A 123 -7.98 -3.91 -0.98
C ILE A 123 -7.45 -2.48 -1.05
N PHE A 124 -7.16 -1.90 0.10
CA PHE A 124 -6.56 -0.58 0.26
C PHE A 124 -5.10 -0.75 0.69
N SER A 125 -4.15 -0.48 -0.23
CA SER A 125 -2.73 -0.78 -0.04
C SER A 125 -1.87 0.46 -0.26
N ILE A 126 -1.74 1.27 0.76
CA ILE A 126 -0.98 2.51 0.70
C ILE A 126 0.45 2.30 1.22
N ARG A 127 1.45 2.75 0.45
CA ARG A 127 2.88 2.74 0.80
C ARG A 127 3.58 1.38 0.81
N LEU A 128 3.04 0.36 0.15
CA LEU A 128 3.71 -0.93 0.00
C LEU A 128 4.51 -1.04 -1.30
N MET A 129 3.85 -0.79 -2.43
CA MET A 129 4.32 -1.14 -3.76
C MET A 129 5.70 -0.57 -4.12
N HIS A 130 6.03 0.63 -3.66
CA HIS A 130 7.32 1.27 -3.93
C HIS A 130 8.51 0.65 -3.15
N HIS A 131 8.27 -0.29 -2.24
CA HIS A 131 9.31 -1.08 -1.59
C HIS A 131 9.65 -2.37 -2.35
N ILE A 132 8.89 -2.71 -3.39
CA ILE A 132 9.06 -3.93 -4.16
C ILE A 132 9.76 -3.58 -5.48
N GLY A 133 11.09 -3.78 -5.53
CA GLY A 133 11.91 -3.45 -6.70
C GLY A 133 11.75 -4.44 -7.85
N ASP A 134 11.50 -5.71 -7.54
CA ASP A 134 11.37 -6.79 -8.50
C ASP A 134 9.96 -6.81 -9.14
N SER A 135 9.92 -6.91 -10.47
CA SER A 135 8.67 -6.91 -11.25
C SER A 135 7.85 -8.19 -11.02
N ALA A 136 8.51 -9.34 -10.92
CA ALA A 136 7.83 -10.61 -10.70
C ALA A 136 7.17 -10.66 -9.32
N HIS A 137 7.84 -10.10 -8.30
CA HIS A 137 7.25 -9.96 -6.97
C HIS A 137 6.04 -9.03 -6.98
N ARG A 138 6.08 -7.89 -7.72
CA ARG A 138 4.90 -7.01 -7.84
C ARG A 138 3.72 -7.70 -8.52
N VAL A 139 3.97 -8.47 -9.58
CA VAL A 139 2.93 -9.26 -10.26
C VAL A 139 2.36 -10.32 -9.31
N THR A 140 3.21 -11.01 -8.54
CA THR A 140 2.76 -11.99 -7.53
C THR A 140 1.87 -11.35 -6.49
N LEU A 141 2.24 -10.19 -5.95
CA LEU A 141 1.42 -9.42 -5.03
C LEU A 141 0.08 -9.03 -5.63
N LEU A 142 0.09 -8.53 -6.87
CA LEU A 142 -1.14 -8.13 -7.57
C LEU A 142 -2.05 -9.34 -7.83
N LYS A 143 -1.51 -10.51 -8.17
CA LYS A 143 -2.28 -11.76 -8.32
C LYS A 143 -2.91 -12.19 -6.99
N GLU A 144 -2.22 -12.01 -5.87
CA GLU A 144 -2.80 -12.28 -4.56
C GLU A 144 -3.91 -11.29 -4.21
N PHE A 145 -3.73 -10.00 -4.54
CA PHE A 145 -4.81 -9.01 -4.41
C PHE A 145 -6.00 -9.33 -5.31
N HIS A 146 -5.75 -9.82 -6.54
CA HIS A 146 -6.81 -10.28 -7.46
C HIS A 146 -7.57 -11.46 -6.87
N ARG A 147 -6.91 -12.40 -6.21
CA ARG A 147 -7.55 -13.53 -5.56
C ARG A 147 -8.52 -13.06 -4.47
N VAL A 148 -8.06 -12.19 -3.58
CA VAL A 148 -8.80 -11.82 -2.36
C VAL A 148 -9.88 -10.77 -2.60
N THR A 149 -9.68 -9.84 -3.56
CA THR A 149 -10.74 -8.87 -3.87
C THR A 149 -11.78 -9.43 -4.83
N ARG A 150 -13.03 -9.05 -4.65
CA ARG A 150 -14.09 -9.26 -5.64
C ARG A 150 -14.33 -8.04 -6.55
N GLY A 151 -13.75 -6.89 -6.24
CA GLY A 151 -14.02 -5.64 -6.97
C GLY A 151 -12.80 -4.82 -7.33
N THR A 152 -12.27 -4.08 -6.39
CA THR A 152 -11.27 -3.04 -6.67
C THR A 152 -10.02 -3.17 -5.80
N VAL A 153 -8.96 -2.49 -6.23
CA VAL A 153 -7.74 -2.27 -5.43
C VAL A 153 -7.38 -0.79 -5.51
N VAL A 154 -7.21 -0.14 -4.38
CA VAL A 154 -6.59 1.17 -4.24
C VAL A 154 -5.18 0.97 -3.74
N LEU A 155 -4.18 1.33 -4.51
CA LEU A 155 -2.79 1.20 -4.07
C LEU A 155 -1.93 2.40 -4.45
N SER A 156 -0.87 2.67 -3.69
CA SER A 156 0.04 3.77 -3.98
C SER A 156 1.47 3.32 -4.22
N LEU A 157 2.14 4.04 -5.13
CA LEU A 157 3.54 3.83 -5.43
C LEU A 157 4.25 5.12 -5.87
N TRP A 158 5.55 5.04 -6.06
CA TRP A 158 6.35 6.11 -6.65
C TRP A 158 6.48 5.90 -8.15
N VAL A 159 6.02 6.89 -8.92
CA VAL A 159 6.04 6.86 -10.38
C VAL A 159 7.05 7.83 -10.97
N ASP A 160 7.43 7.57 -12.20
CA ASP A 160 8.30 8.44 -13.01
C ASP A 160 7.56 9.64 -13.63
N ARG A 161 8.26 10.40 -14.50
CA ARG A 161 7.77 11.57 -15.27
C ARG A 161 7.27 12.71 -14.38
N ASN A 162 8.01 13.02 -13.30
CA ASN A 162 7.79 14.19 -12.44
C ASN A 162 9.14 14.69 -11.88
N TYR A 163 9.14 15.92 -11.35
CA TYR A 163 10.36 16.59 -10.89
C TYR A 163 11.06 15.81 -9.76
N LYS A 164 10.33 15.34 -8.75
CA LYS A 164 10.91 14.59 -7.62
C LYS A 164 11.54 13.27 -8.05
N ALA A 165 10.93 12.55 -9.00
CA ALA A 165 11.49 11.33 -9.55
C ALA A 165 12.78 11.59 -10.36
N TRP A 166 12.79 12.64 -11.16
CA TRP A 166 13.99 13.04 -11.90
C TRP A 166 15.14 13.42 -10.94
N ARG A 167 14.87 14.27 -9.94
CA ARG A 167 15.86 14.65 -8.92
C ARG A 167 16.38 13.45 -8.15
N ARG A 168 15.49 12.51 -7.76
CA ARG A 168 15.88 11.30 -7.02
C ARG A 168 16.77 10.40 -7.88
N ARG A 169 16.43 10.15 -9.14
CA ARG A 169 17.28 9.36 -10.06
C ARG A 169 18.69 9.94 -10.21
N ARG A 170 18.82 11.27 -10.29
CA ARG A 170 20.13 11.92 -10.30
C ARG A 170 20.93 11.70 -9.02
N LEU A 171 20.27 11.82 -7.86
CA LEU A 171 20.90 11.57 -6.57
C LEU A 171 21.34 10.11 -6.43
N GLU A 172 20.50 9.16 -6.81
CA GLU A 172 20.80 7.73 -6.79
C GLU A 172 21.97 7.38 -7.74
N ALA A 173 22.02 7.99 -8.92
CA ALA A 173 23.15 7.83 -9.84
C ALA A 173 24.46 8.35 -9.24
N LYS A 174 24.44 9.49 -8.52
CA LYS A 174 25.59 10.03 -7.80
C LYS A 174 26.05 9.10 -6.68
N ARG A 175 25.12 8.62 -5.85
CA ARG A 175 25.39 7.67 -4.74
C ARG A 175 26.01 6.36 -5.25
N ARG A 176 25.46 5.80 -6.33
CA ARG A 176 25.98 4.58 -6.94
C ARG A 176 27.42 4.75 -7.42
N ARG A 177 27.78 5.93 -8.00
CA ARG A 177 29.17 6.24 -8.38
C ARG A 177 30.10 6.37 -7.16
N ALA A 178 29.57 6.75 -6.01
CA ALA A 178 30.30 6.84 -4.74
C ALA A 178 30.35 5.49 -3.97
N GLY A 179 29.82 4.39 -4.53
CA GLY A 179 29.78 3.08 -3.86
C GLY A 179 28.77 2.97 -2.71
N GLU A 180 27.87 3.94 -2.57
CA GLU A 180 26.85 3.92 -1.52
C GLU A 180 25.72 2.95 -1.87
N THR A 181 25.18 2.24 -0.86
CA THR A 181 24.02 1.35 -1.04
C THR A 181 22.75 2.13 -1.36
N SER A 182 21.94 1.59 -2.25
CA SER A 182 20.67 2.21 -2.62
C SER A 182 19.63 2.04 -1.50
N ASP A 183 18.75 3.03 -1.38
CA ASP A 183 17.58 3.00 -0.48
C ASP A 183 16.58 1.91 -0.95
N ASN A 184 15.87 1.25 -0.02
CA ASN A 184 14.87 0.22 -0.29
C ASN A 184 13.55 0.79 -0.83
N ARG A 185 13.62 1.80 -1.72
CA ARG A 185 12.45 2.47 -2.29
C ARG A 185 12.68 2.76 -3.76
N PHE A 186 11.77 2.30 -4.59
CA PHE A 186 11.91 2.26 -6.04
C PHE A 186 10.92 3.20 -6.73
N ILE A 187 11.41 3.91 -7.76
CA ILE A 187 10.56 4.61 -8.71
C ILE A 187 10.19 3.61 -9.81
N ILE A 188 8.92 3.27 -9.90
CA ILE A 188 8.41 2.29 -10.85
C ILE A 188 7.91 3.05 -12.08
N PRO A 189 8.41 2.74 -13.30
CA PRO A 189 7.91 3.36 -14.52
C PRO A 189 6.42 3.09 -14.71
N ARG A 190 5.64 4.13 -15.03
CA ARG A 190 4.17 4.03 -15.17
C ARG A 190 3.78 2.93 -16.15
N GLN A 191 4.35 2.93 -17.34
CA GLN A 191 4.05 1.93 -18.36
C GLN A 191 4.36 0.50 -17.94
N GLN A 192 5.42 0.30 -17.13
CA GLN A 192 5.77 -1.01 -16.60
C GLN A 192 4.70 -1.45 -15.60
N PHE A 193 4.36 -0.61 -14.62
CA PHE A 193 3.35 -0.94 -13.61
C PHE A 193 1.98 -1.21 -14.24
N GLU A 194 1.59 -0.44 -15.24
CA GLU A 194 0.32 -0.63 -15.95
C GLU A 194 0.27 -1.94 -16.75
N ARG A 195 1.42 -2.44 -17.26
CA ARG A 195 1.51 -3.79 -17.83
C ARG A 195 1.38 -4.87 -16.77
N GLU A 196 2.07 -4.70 -15.63
CA GLU A 196 2.00 -5.62 -14.48
C GLU A 196 0.56 -5.74 -13.95
N CYS A 197 -0.20 -4.63 -13.89
CA CYS A 197 -1.63 -4.68 -13.53
C CYS A 197 -2.45 -5.52 -14.49
N ARG A 198 -2.27 -5.35 -15.81
CA ARG A 198 -2.99 -6.13 -16.82
C ARG A 198 -2.61 -7.62 -16.76
N GLU A 199 -1.34 -7.93 -16.58
CA GLU A 199 -0.84 -9.30 -16.41
C GLU A 199 -1.46 -9.99 -15.19
N ALA A 200 -1.72 -9.22 -14.12
CA ALA A 200 -2.36 -9.71 -12.91
C ALA A 200 -3.90 -9.75 -12.97
N GLY A 201 -4.51 -9.46 -14.12
CA GLY A 201 -5.96 -9.52 -14.31
C GLY A 201 -6.71 -8.25 -13.88
N PHE A 202 -6.05 -7.07 -13.86
CA PHE A 202 -6.68 -5.82 -13.52
C PHE A 202 -6.80 -4.84 -14.69
N ALA A 203 -7.93 -4.16 -14.78
CA ALA A 203 -8.08 -2.92 -15.53
C ALA A 203 -7.80 -1.71 -14.62
N ILE A 204 -7.19 -0.67 -15.19
CA ILE A 204 -6.97 0.60 -14.49
C ILE A 204 -8.21 1.47 -14.66
N VAL A 205 -8.90 1.77 -13.56
CA VAL A 205 -10.05 2.69 -13.52
C VAL A 205 -9.58 4.14 -13.62
N GLY A 206 -8.48 4.45 -12.93
CA GLY A 206 -7.90 5.78 -12.90
C GLY A 206 -6.78 5.90 -11.87
N HIS A 207 -6.37 7.14 -11.65
CA HIS A 207 -5.35 7.44 -10.66
C HIS A 207 -5.54 8.82 -10.03
N VAL A 208 -4.96 9.02 -8.85
CA VAL A 208 -4.90 10.31 -8.16
C VAL A 208 -3.45 10.60 -7.81
N ASP A 209 -2.93 11.72 -8.29
CA ASP A 209 -1.58 12.18 -7.96
C ASP A 209 -1.60 13.00 -6.66
N PHE A 210 -0.58 12.82 -5.83
CA PHE A 210 -0.40 13.63 -4.62
C PHE A 210 -0.25 15.13 -4.94
N LEU A 211 0.68 15.46 -5.83
CA LEU A 211 0.82 16.75 -6.49
C LEU A 211 1.32 16.49 -7.91
N PRO A 212 0.47 16.70 -8.92
CA PRO A 212 0.80 16.43 -10.33
C PRO A 212 2.10 17.12 -10.76
N CYS A 213 2.86 16.48 -11.63
CA CYS A 213 4.13 16.94 -12.20
C CYS A 213 5.26 17.19 -11.18
N LEU A 214 4.96 17.42 -9.91
CA LEU A 214 5.95 17.76 -8.89
C LEU A 214 6.39 16.55 -8.06
N PHE A 215 5.44 15.75 -7.55
CA PHE A 215 5.71 14.63 -6.67
C PHE A 215 5.52 13.28 -7.35
N MET A 216 6.24 12.27 -6.86
CA MET A 216 6.24 10.92 -7.42
C MET A 216 5.13 10.02 -6.85
N TRP A 217 4.45 10.42 -5.77
CA TRP A 217 3.34 9.67 -5.19
C TRP A 217 2.11 9.67 -6.08
N ARG A 218 1.63 8.49 -6.43
CA ARG A 218 0.39 8.24 -7.17
C ARG A 218 -0.38 7.12 -6.51
N ALA A 219 -1.68 7.30 -6.33
CA ALA A 219 -2.61 6.24 -6.02
C ALA A 219 -3.30 5.77 -7.32
N TYR A 220 -3.21 4.48 -7.63
CA TYR A 220 -3.98 3.85 -8.70
C TYR A 220 -5.23 3.22 -8.13
N VAL A 221 -6.29 3.23 -8.93
CA VAL A 221 -7.52 2.47 -8.68
C VAL A 221 -7.63 1.43 -9.77
N LEU A 222 -7.63 0.18 -9.36
CA LEU A 222 -7.69 -0.98 -10.24
C LEU A 222 -9.05 -1.66 -10.05
N ARG A 223 -9.58 -2.24 -11.13
CA ARG A 223 -10.79 -3.09 -11.12
C ARG A 223 -10.42 -4.49 -11.54
N LYS A 224 -10.86 -5.46 -10.77
CA LYS A 224 -10.72 -6.87 -11.11
C LYS A 224 -11.46 -7.18 -12.41
N LEU A 225 -10.79 -7.82 -13.33
CA LEU A 225 -11.41 -8.36 -14.55
C LEU A 225 -12.00 -9.74 -14.24
N PRO A 226 -13.14 -10.09 -14.86
CA PRO A 226 -13.65 -11.46 -14.78
C PRO A 226 -12.59 -12.43 -15.29
N THR A 227 -12.42 -13.54 -14.61
CA THR A 227 -11.60 -14.69 -15.06
C THR A 227 -12.39 -15.54 -16.03
#